data_0b32f08b11c31df60049d6744a888d38
#
_entry.id   0b32f08b11c31df60049d6744a888d38
#
_cell.length_a   1.000
_cell.length_b   1.000
_cell.length_c   1.000
_cell.angle_alpha   90.00
_cell.angle_beta   90.00
_cell.angle_gamma   90.00
#
_symmetry.space_group_name_H-M   'P 1'
#
loop_
_entity.id
_entity.type
_entity.pdbx_description
1 polymer ?
#
loop_
_entity_poly.entity_id
_entity_poly.type
_entity_poly.pdbx_seq_one_letter_code
_entity_poly.pdbx_strand_id
1 'polypeptide(L)'
;MDSSQHLDGDSTGDFERSVEATAEAAHRLRELFTVWVTATVEADTERRADIVLAVYEAIANATEHAYKDAREPGAVTVRSRRRPSGTLEITVTDTGTWDLSPAQRFRGRGLALITALSDTHALTTGPDGTTVTMCWQPTPVLTT
;
A
#
# COMPACT_ATOMS: atom_id res chain seq x y z
N MET A 1 2.23 -21.26 18.40
CA MET A 1 2.51 -20.90 17.83
C MET A 1 2.44 -20.27 17.24
N ASP A 2 2.46 -20.17 17.27
CA ASP A 2 2.50 -19.58 16.53
C ASP A 2 2.61 -19.45 15.70
N SER A 3 2.53 -19.89 15.63
CA SER A 3 2.79 -19.85 14.70
C SER A 3 2.44 -19.43 13.87
N SER A 4 2.08 -19.59 13.77
CA SER A 4 1.79 -19.25 12.80
C SER A 4 2.09 -18.37 12.34
N GLN A 5 2.45 -18.04 12.61
CA GLN A 5 2.80 -17.33 12.10
C GLN A 5 3.60 -17.15 11.49
N HIS A 6 3.98 -17.38 11.52
CA HIS A 6 4.78 -17.13 10.74
C HIS A 6 4.79 -17.53 9.73
N LEU A 7 4.42 -17.99 9.64
CA LEU A 7 4.56 -18.40 8.69
C LEU A 7 4.47 -17.95 7.76
N ASP A 8 4.20 -17.58 7.90
CA ASP A 8 4.08 -17.12 7.10
C ASP A 8 4.73 -16.54 6.44
N GLY A 9 5.05 -16.14 6.86
CA GLY A 9 5.67 -15.39 6.13
C GLY A 9 6.48 -15.90 5.19
N ASP A 10 6.92 -16.47 5.40
CA ASP A 10 7.69 -16.93 4.58
C ASP A 10 7.11 -17.49 3.64
N SER A 11 6.24 -17.80 3.92
CA SER A 11 5.67 -18.40 2.95
C SER A 11 5.58 -17.50 1.87
N THR A 12 6.20 -17.56 0.88
CA THR A 12 6.09 -16.85 -0.35
C THR A 12 6.52 -15.41 -0.32
N GLY A 13 6.89 -14.89 0.84
CA GLY A 13 7.36 -13.54 0.93
C GLY A 13 6.26 -12.49 0.84
N ASP A 14 5.04 -12.86 1.14
CA ASP A 14 3.97 -11.87 1.20
C ASP A 14 4.12 -11.00 2.43
N PHE A 15 3.54 -9.82 2.35
CA PHE A 15 3.57 -8.85 3.44
C PHE A 15 2.13 -8.49 3.81
N GLU A 16 1.85 -8.44 5.09
CA GLU A 16 0.55 -7.98 5.56
C GLU A 16 0.70 -7.41 6.95
N ARG A 17 0.24 -6.16 7.13
CA ARG A 17 0.27 -5.48 8.42
C ARG A 17 -0.92 -4.55 8.53
N SER A 18 -1.51 -4.51 9.71
CA SER A 18 -2.54 -3.55 10.07
C SER A 18 -2.02 -2.71 11.21
N VAL A 19 -2.22 -1.40 11.12
CA VAL A 19 -1.83 -0.49 12.19
C VAL A 19 -2.95 0.51 12.41
N GLU A 20 -2.89 1.18 13.55
CA GLU A 20 -3.79 2.28 13.82
C GLU A 20 -3.51 3.43 12.86
N ALA A 21 -4.57 4.12 12.43
CA ALA A 21 -4.42 5.18 11.43
C ALA A 21 -3.96 6.47 12.09
N THR A 22 -2.75 6.48 12.61
CA THR A 22 -2.11 7.65 13.19
C THR A 22 -0.82 7.93 12.42
N ALA A 23 -0.36 9.18 12.48
CA ALA A 23 0.86 9.54 11.78
C ALA A 23 2.05 8.71 12.26
N GLU A 24 2.11 8.47 13.55
CA GLU A 24 3.21 7.70 14.12
C GLU A 24 3.20 6.25 13.66
N ALA A 25 2.02 5.63 13.68
CA ALA A 25 1.90 4.24 13.24
C ALA A 25 2.13 4.13 11.74
N ALA A 26 1.68 5.12 10.97
CA ALA A 26 1.91 5.13 9.53
C ALA A 26 3.40 5.18 9.21
N HIS A 27 4.15 5.96 9.98
CA HIS A 27 5.59 6.05 9.77
C HIS A 27 6.27 4.71 10.06
N ARG A 28 5.86 4.05 11.14
CA ARG A 28 6.43 2.74 11.46
C ARG A 28 6.07 1.71 10.39
N LEU A 29 4.85 1.77 9.88
CA LEU A 29 4.44 0.86 8.83
C LEU A 29 5.28 1.07 7.58
N ARG A 30 5.56 2.32 7.24
CA ARG A 30 6.43 2.62 6.12
C ARG A 30 7.81 1.98 6.29
N GLU A 31 8.36 2.05 7.50
CA GLU A 31 9.67 1.47 7.75
C GLU A 31 9.64 -0.05 7.59
N LEU A 32 8.61 -0.69 8.12
CA LEU A 32 8.47 -2.14 7.97
C LEU A 32 8.31 -2.54 6.51
N PHE A 33 7.52 -1.77 5.79
CA PHE A 33 7.29 -2.06 4.38
C PHE A 33 8.58 -1.86 3.57
N THR A 34 9.34 -0.83 3.90
CA THR A 34 10.62 -0.57 3.22
C THR A 34 11.58 -1.75 3.39
N VAL A 35 11.65 -2.29 4.60
CA VAL A 35 12.48 -3.46 4.84
C VAL A 35 12.03 -4.64 4.00
N TRP A 36 10.72 -4.85 3.93
CA TRP A 36 10.19 -5.96 3.14
C TRP A 36 10.52 -5.79 1.65
N VAL A 37 10.33 -4.58 1.12
CA VAL A 37 10.61 -4.32 -0.29
C VAL A 37 12.08 -4.56 -0.59
N THR A 38 12.94 -4.05 0.26
CA THR A 38 14.38 -4.19 0.06
C THR A 38 14.81 -5.65 0.07
N ALA A 39 14.19 -6.45 0.92
CA ALA A 39 14.57 -7.86 1.06
C ALA A 39 13.93 -8.75 0.01
N THR A 40 12.78 -8.36 -0.54
CA THR A 40 11.94 -9.28 -1.28
C THR A 40 11.75 -8.91 -2.74
N VAL A 41 11.69 -7.61 -3.05
CA VAL A 41 11.35 -7.18 -4.40
C VAL A 41 12.61 -7.04 -5.23
N GLU A 42 12.66 -7.77 -6.32
CA GLU A 42 13.79 -7.69 -7.25
C GLU A 42 13.54 -6.57 -8.23
N ALA A 43 14.22 -5.47 -8.01
CA ALA A 43 14.08 -4.30 -8.85
C ALA A 43 15.27 -3.40 -8.55
N ASP A 44 15.49 -2.40 -9.40
CA ASP A 44 16.56 -1.46 -9.12
C ASP A 44 16.14 -0.53 -7.98
N THR A 45 17.09 0.25 -7.52
CA THR A 45 16.88 1.13 -6.37
C THR A 45 15.77 2.14 -6.64
N GLU A 46 15.73 2.68 -7.83
CA GLU A 46 14.74 3.69 -8.18
C GLU A 46 13.33 3.10 -8.16
N ARG A 47 13.15 1.91 -8.73
CA ARG A 47 11.83 1.29 -8.76
C ARG A 47 11.37 0.91 -7.35
N ARG A 48 12.28 0.42 -6.51
CA ARG A 48 11.94 0.14 -5.13
C ARG A 48 11.52 1.40 -4.39
N ALA A 49 12.20 2.51 -4.64
CA ALA A 49 11.84 3.78 -4.02
C ALA A 49 10.46 4.23 -4.48
N ASP A 50 10.14 4.04 -5.77
CA ASP A 50 8.83 4.38 -6.30
C ASP A 50 7.73 3.58 -5.60
N ILE A 51 7.97 2.30 -5.40
CA ILE A 51 7.01 1.43 -4.73
C ILE A 51 6.77 1.91 -3.31
N VAL A 52 7.84 2.16 -2.57
CA VAL A 52 7.73 2.60 -1.19
C VAL A 52 7.00 3.93 -1.10
N LEU A 53 7.34 4.87 -1.98
CA LEU A 53 6.71 6.17 -1.95
C LEU A 53 5.23 6.09 -2.28
N ALA A 54 4.86 5.34 -3.31
CA ALA A 54 3.46 5.19 -3.68
C ALA A 54 2.65 4.58 -2.55
N VAL A 55 3.17 3.54 -1.93
CA VAL A 55 2.46 2.86 -0.85
C VAL A 55 2.35 3.78 0.36
N TYR A 56 3.42 4.51 0.67
CA TYR A 56 3.36 5.45 1.79
C TYR A 56 2.32 6.54 1.55
N GLU A 57 2.21 7.04 0.32
CA GLU A 57 1.19 8.04 0.04
C GLU A 57 -0.21 7.48 0.21
N ALA A 58 -0.42 6.22 -0.13
CA ALA A 58 -1.71 5.59 0.09
C ALA A 58 -2.00 5.45 1.59
N ILE A 59 -0.99 5.10 2.38
CA ILE A 59 -1.13 5.00 3.83
C ILE A 59 -1.44 6.37 4.41
N ALA A 60 -0.72 7.39 3.97
CA ALA A 60 -0.92 8.75 4.47
C ALA A 60 -2.31 9.26 4.13
N ASN A 61 -2.79 8.96 2.92
CA ASN A 61 -4.14 9.36 2.53
C ASN A 61 -5.19 8.70 3.41
N ALA A 62 -5.03 7.41 3.68
CA ALA A 62 -5.97 6.70 4.54
C ALA A 62 -5.95 7.30 5.95
N THR A 63 -4.77 7.60 6.46
CA THR A 63 -4.62 8.19 7.78
C THR A 63 -5.28 9.56 7.85
N GLU A 64 -5.12 10.35 6.81
CA GLU A 64 -5.61 11.72 6.80
C GLU A 64 -7.11 11.80 6.52
N HIS A 65 -7.63 10.97 5.61
CA HIS A 65 -8.98 11.15 5.10
C HIS A 65 -10.00 10.15 5.61
N ALA A 66 -9.59 8.92 5.88
CA ALA A 66 -10.55 7.86 6.17
C ALA A 66 -11.28 8.08 7.49
N TYR A 67 -10.58 8.62 8.49
CA TYR A 67 -11.12 8.72 9.83
C TYR A 67 -11.17 10.16 10.33
N LYS A 68 -11.18 11.09 9.41
CA LYS A 68 -11.12 12.49 9.70
C LYS A 68 -12.20 12.95 10.66
N ASP A 69 -13.41 12.42 10.49
CA ASP A 69 -14.53 12.80 11.33
C ASP A 69 -14.86 11.74 12.36
N ALA A 70 -14.02 10.73 12.51
CA ALA A 70 -14.26 9.66 13.45
C ALA A 70 -13.77 10.06 14.83
N ARG A 71 -14.42 9.50 15.86
CA ARG A 71 -14.01 9.76 17.23
C ARG A 71 -12.64 9.17 17.52
N GLU A 72 -12.35 8.02 16.94
CA GLU A 72 -11.10 7.31 17.15
C GLU A 72 -10.55 6.89 15.82
N PRO A 73 -9.23 6.82 15.70
CA PRO A 73 -8.65 6.32 14.47
C PRO A 73 -9.01 4.85 14.27
N GLY A 74 -9.27 4.48 13.05
CA GLY A 74 -9.45 3.08 12.71
C GLY A 74 -8.14 2.47 12.29
N ALA A 75 -8.21 1.43 11.47
CA ALA A 75 -7.03 0.70 11.04
C ALA A 75 -6.74 0.95 9.58
N VAL A 76 -5.45 0.89 9.24
CA VAL A 76 -4.98 0.88 7.87
C VAL A 76 -4.23 -0.43 7.68
N THR A 77 -4.58 -1.16 6.63
CA THR A 77 -3.96 -2.44 6.34
C THR A 77 -3.24 -2.38 5.02
N VAL A 78 -1.98 -2.81 5.01
CA VAL A 78 -1.21 -2.95 3.78
C VAL A 78 -1.01 -4.42 3.53
N ARG A 79 -1.35 -4.86 2.33
CA ARG A 79 -1.16 -6.24 1.92
C ARG A 79 -0.43 -6.25 0.60
N SER A 80 0.64 -7.01 0.52
CA SER A 80 1.44 -7.12 -0.69
C SER A 80 1.59 -8.58 -1.05
N ARG A 81 1.44 -8.89 -2.33
CA ARG A 81 1.67 -10.25 -2.78
C ARG A 81 2.13 -10.23 -4.22
N ARG A 82 2.85 -11.28 -4.57
CA ARG A 82 3.32 -11.45 -5.92
C ARG A 82 2.46 -12.49 -6.61
N ARG A 83 1.93 -12.14 -7.76
CA ARG A 83 1.12 -13.08 -8.53
C ARG A 83 2.02 -14.03 -9.29
N PRO A 84 1.46 -15.15 -9.75
CA PRO A 84 2.27 -16.09 -10.54
C PRO A 84 2.92 -15.46 -11.76
N SER A 85 2.29 -14.43 -12.31
CA SER A 85 2.85 -13.71 -13.46
C SER A 85 4.08 -12.89 -13.11
N GLY A 86 4.35 -12.70 -11.81
CA GLY A 86 5.42 -11.84 -11.37
C GLY A 86 4.97 -10.45 -11.02
N THR A 87 3.71 -10.12 -11.30
CA THR A 87 3.17 -8.82 -10.95
C THR A 87 3.10 -8.66 -9.45
N LEU A 88 3.61 -7.54 -8.96
CA LEU A 88 3.51 -7.21 -7.54
C LEU A 88 2.24 -6.41 -7.34
N GLU A 89 1.35 -6.91 -6.50
CA GLU A 89 0.09 -6.22 -6.21
C GLU A 89 0.09 -5.82 -4.75
N ILE A 90 -0.18 -4.54 -4.50
CA ILE A 90 -0.19 -4.00 -3.14
C ILE A 90 -1.51 -3.28 -2.94
N THR A 91 -2.21 -3.61 -1.85
CA THR A 91 -3.45 -2.93 -1.50
C THR A 91 -3.26 -2.23 -0.16
N VAL A 92 -3.86 -1.04 -0.07
CA VAL A 92 -3.94 -0.29 1.18
C VAL A 92 -5.41 -0.10 1.44
N THR A 93 -5.90 -0.65 2.55
CA THR A 93 -7.32 -0.69 2.86
C THR A 93 -7.58 -0.01 4.19
N ASP A 94 -8.67 0.75 4.23
CA ASP A 94 -9.19 1.28 5.49
C ASP A 94 -10.69 0.99 5.54
N THR A 95 -11.27 1.16 6.72
CA THR A 95 -12.71 0.95 6.90
C THR A 95 -13.44 2.24 7.16
N GLY A 96 -12.76 3.37 6.94
CA GLY A 96 -13.37 4.68 7.14
C GLY A 96 -14.08 5.16 5.90
N THR A 97 -14.46 6.42 5.94
CA THR A 97 -15.16 7.03 4.83
C THR A 97 -14.36 8.21 4.31
N TRP A 98 -13.98 8.14 3.06
CA TRP A 98 -13.32 9.25 2.40
C TRP A 98 -14.39 10.18 1.87
N ASP A 99 -14.46 11.37 2.45
CA ASP A 99 -15.44 12.36 2.04
C ASP A 99 -14.80 13.31 1.04
N LEU A 100 -14.49 12.77 -0.13
CA LEU A 100 -13.84 13.54 -1.18
C LEU A 100 -14.77 13.68 -2.38
N SER A 101 -14.90 14.90 -2.87
CA SER A 101 -15.58 15.10 -4.14
C SER A 101 -14.74 14.49 -5.26
N PRO A 102 -15.36 14.21 -6.41
CA PRO A 102 -14.57 13.68 -7.53
C PRO A 102 -13.39 14.57 -7.89
N ALA A 103 -13.60 15.90 -7.83
CA ALA A 103 -12.50 16.81 -8.14
C ALA A 103 -11.36 16.68 -7.13
N GLN A 104 -11.69 16.49 -5.85
CA GLN A 104 -10.67 16.33 -4.84
C GLN A 104 -9.91 15.03 -5.02
N ARG A 105 -10.59 13.96 -5.45
CA ARG A 105 -9.91 12.70 -5.71
C ARG A 105 -8.87 12.84 -6.79
N PHE A 106 -9.20 13.57 -7.87
CA PHE A 106 -8.27 13.73 -8.96
C PHE A 106 -7.16 14.70 -8.65
N ARG A 107 -7.41 15.63 -7.73
CA ARG A 107 -6.39 16.61 -7.37
C ARG A 107 -5.68 16.27 -6.07
N GLY A 108 -6.06 15.19 -5.41
CA GLY A 108 -5.41 14.76 -4.20
C GLY A 108 -3.96 14.44 -4.50
N ARG A 109 -3.05 15.02 -3.72
CA ARG A 109 -1.64 14.89 -3.99
C ARG A 109 -1.19 13.46 -3.99
N GLY A 110 -1.66 12.68 -3.02
CA GLY A 110 -1.28 11.27 -2.94
C GLY A 110 -1.75 10.47 -4.13
N LEU A 111 -2.95 10.74 -4.62
CA LEU A 111 -3.49 9.98 -5.75
C LEU A 111 -2.73 10.29 -7.03
N ALA A 112 -2.34 11.55 -7.21
CA ALA A 112 -1.55 11.91 -8.38
C ALA A 112 -0.20 11.21 -8.35
N LEU A 113 0.41 11.13 -7.18
CA LEU A 113 1.70 10.48 -7.03
C LEU A 113 1.59 8.98 -7.24
N ILE A 114 0.53 8.37 -6.71
CA ILE A 114 0.28 6.95 -6.91
C ILE A 114 0.13 6.64 -8.39
N THR A 115 -0.60 7.49 -9.11
CA THR A 115 -0.77 7.34 -10.55
C THR A 115 0.56 7.40 -11.28
N ALA A 116 1.41 8.33 -10.87
CA ALA A 116 2.69 8.52 -11.54
C ALA A 116 3.68 7.40 -11.27
N LEU A 117 3.61 6.79 -10.09
CA LEU A 117 4.64 5.86 -9.64
C LEU A 117 4.28 4.39 -9.80
N SER A 118 3.02 4.06 -10.00
CA SER A 118 2.63 2.67 -10.19
C SER A 118 2.35 2.40 -11.66
N ASP A 119 2.46 1.14 -12.05
CA ASP A 119 2.16 0.76 -13.43
C ASP A 119 0.65 0.79 -13.68
N THR A 120 -0.12 0.27 -12.72
CA THR A 120 -1.58 0.41 -12.75
C THR A 120 -2.06 0.63 -11.32
N HIS A 121 -3.22 1.22 -11.21
CA HIS A 121 -3.80 1.48 -9.89
C HIS A 121 -5.33 1.54 -10.00
N ALA A 122 -5.98 1.36 -8.88
CA ALA A 122 -7.43 1.49 -8.78
C ALA A 122 -7.79 1.96 -7.39
N LEU A 123 -8.81 2.81 -7.30
CA LEU A 123 -9.35 3.28 -6.05
C LEU A 123 -10.80 2.86 -5.98
N THR A 124 -11.15 2.11 -4.95
CA THR A 124 -12.52 1.65 -4.74
C THR A 124 -13.00 2.17 -3.40
N THR A 125 -14.11 2.89 -3.39
CA THR A 125 -14.71 3.38 -2.17
C THR A 125 -16.12 2.85 -2.04
N GLY A 126 -16.56 2.65 -0.82
CA GLY A 126 -17.89 2.16 -0.53
C GLY A 126 -18.23 2.36 0.92
N PRO A 127 -19.41 1.87 1.33
CA PRO A 127 -19.84 2.04 2.73
C PRO A 127 -18.92 1.32 3.72
N ASP A 128 -18.20 0.32 3.27
CA ASP A 128 -17.35 -0.46 4.16
C ASP A 128 -15.91 0.01 4.18
N GLY A 129 -15.56 1.03 3.42
CA GLY A 129 -14.21 1.55 3.44
C GLY A 129 -13.67 1.82 2.05
N THR A 130 -12.36 2.03 2.01
CA THR A 130 -11.66 2.39 0.78
C THR A 130 -10.48 1.45 0.60
N THR A 131 -10.27 1.02 -0.65
CA THR A 131 -9.13 0.21 -1.02
C THR A 131 -8.41 0.86 -2.18
N VAL A 132 -7.12 1.08 -2.02
CA VAL A 132 -6.24 1.52 -3.10
C VAL A 132 -5.42 0.32 -3.51
N THR A 133 -5.50 -0.06 -4.78
CA THR A 133 -4.73 -1.18 -5.31
C THR A 133 -3.69 -0.62 -6.27
N MET A 134 -2.45 -1.05 -6.12
CA MET A 134 -1.35 -0.61 -6.96
C MET A 134 -0.63 -1.84 -7.46
N CYS A 135 -0.25 -1.82 -8.72
CA CYS A 135 0.45 -2.96 -9.30
C CYS A 135 1.70 -2.51 -10.03
N TRP A 136 2.71 -3.33 -9.96
CA TRP A 136 3.96 -3.14 -10.69
C TRP A 136 4.26 -4.42 -11.46
N GLN A 137 4.48 -4.27 -12.76
CA GLN A 137 4.84 -5.40 -13.59
C GLN A 137 6.27 -5.80 -13.33
N PRO A 138 6.62 -7.07 -13.54
CA PRO A 138 8.01 -7.47 -13.38
C PRO A 138 8.87 -6.74 -14.40
N THR A 139 10.07 -6.40 -13.97
CA THR A 139 11.02 -5.76 -14.87
C THR A 139 11.45 -6.79 -15.91
N PRO A 140 11.38 -6.45 -17.20
CA PRO A 140 11.83 -7.39 -18.20
C PRO A 140 13.28 -7.75 -18.00
N VAL A 141 13.59 -9.01 -18.15
CA VAL A 141 14.97 -9.46 -18.12
C VAL A 141 15.55 -9.25 -19.50
N LEU A 142 16.61 -8.46 -19.55
CA LEU A 142 17.29 -8.25 -20.81
C LEU A 142 18.13 -9.47 -21.09
N THR A 143 17.76 -10.21 -22.12
CA THR A 143 18.58 -11.29 -22.56
C THR A 143 19.29 -10.83 -23.83
N THR A 144 20.54 -10.96 -23.82
CA THR A 144 21.31 -10.63 -25.01
C THR A 144 21.74 -11.90 -25.69
#